data_87d0a6ac5a41d224b444b251d69a70f4
#
_entry.id   87d0a6ac5a41d224b444b251d69a70f4
#
_cell.length_a   1.000
_cell.length_b   1.000
_cell.length_c   1.000
_cell.angle_alpha   90.00
_cell.angle_beta   90.00
_cell.angle_gamma   90.00
#
_symmetry.space_group_name_H-M   'P 1'
#
loop_
_entity.id
_entity.type
_entity.pdbx_description
1 polymer ?
#
loop_
_entity_poly.entity_id
_entity_poly.type
_entity_poly.pdbx_seq_one_letter_code
_entity_poly.pdbx_strand_id
1 'polypeptide(L)'
;IDGVELRLEPELVCDADDLDTLMNVDALVITLPARRSGPGESFYLQAMQEIVDSALAHHVPRIIFTSSTSVYGEVEGVVKESSERRPVTASGQVLKELEDWLHNLPGRQVDNVRLAGLVGPGRHPGRFFAGKSAPDGQHVVNLVHLDDVVGAIELLLQAPKGGHIYNICAPSHPARSTFYPLMARQLGLAAPVFGEAKDDSKGKIVDGNRICHELGFEYQYPDPLVMPME
;
A
#
# COMPACT_ATOMS: atom_id res chain seq x y z
N ILE A 1 -17.80 -13.77 1.02
CA ILE A 1 -16.74 -13.97 0.00
C ILE A 1 -15.99 -15.23 0.36
N ASP A 2 -16.01 -16.24 -0.51
CA ASP A 2 -15.17 -17.42 -0.38
C ASP A 2 -13.83 -17.15 -1.08
N GLY A 3 -12.72 -17.47 -0.42
CA GLY A 3 -11.40 -17.17 -0.95
C GLY A 3 -10.36 -18.23 -0.60
N VAL A 4 -9.32 -18.31 -1.43
CA VAL A 4 -8.13 -19.10 -1.20
C VAL A 4 -6.93 -18.18 -1.14
N GLU A 5 -6.11 -18.32 -0.10
CA GLU A 5 -4.85 -17.60 0.03
C GLU A 5 -3.72 -18.43 -0.56
N LEU A 6 -3.03 -17.87 -1.57
CA LEU A 6 -1.79 -18.43 -2.09
C LEU A 6 -0.61 -17.64 -1.53
N ARG A 7 0.30 -18.30 -0.85
CA ARG A 7 1.58 -17.74 -0.42
C ARG A 7 2.69 -18.21 -1.33
N LEU A 8 3.24 -17.26 -2.08
CA LEU A 8 4.40 -17.58 -2.94
C LEU A 8 5.68 -17.57 -2.10
N GLU A 9 6.30 -18.73 -1.99
CA GLU A 9 7.69 -18.84 -1.52
C GLU A 9 8.64 -18.55 -2.69
N PRO A 10 9.78 -17.88 -2.47
CA PRO A 10 10.72 -17.54 -3.56
C PRO A 10 11.23 -18.74 -4.37
N GLU A 11 11.14 -19.93 -3.80
CA GLU A 11 11.61 -21.19 -4.40
C GLU A 11 10.50 -21.93 -5.16
N LEU A 12 9.23 -21.49 -5.03
CA LEU A 12 8.04 -22.19 -5.57
C LEU A 12 7.31 -21.40 -6.68
N VAL A 13 7.87 -20.32 -7.17
CA VAL A 13 7.17 -19.39 -8.11
C VAL A 13 6.95 -19.97 -9.50
N CYS A 14 7.38 -21.18 -9.79
CA CYS A 14 7.51 -21.64 -11.16
C CYS A 14 6.79 -22.95 -11.50
N ASP A 15 5.76 -23.33 -10.77
CA ASP A 15 4.88 -24.37 -11.34
C ASP A 15 3.62 -23.72 -11.90
N ALA A 16 3.65 -23.48 -13.23
CA ALA A 16 2.53 -22.89 -13.96
C ALA A 16 1.24 -23.72 -13.78
N ASP A 17 1.38 -25.03 -13.62
CA ASP A 17 0.26 -25.95 -13.45
C ASP A 17 -0.48 -25.70 -12.13
N ASP A 18 0.23 -25.29 -11.06
CA ASP A 18 -0.38 -24.96 -9.77
C ASP A 18 -1.14 -23.61 -9.83
N LEU A 19 -0.61 -22.61 -10.55
CA LEU A 19 -1.29 -21.34 -10.76
C LEU A 19 -2.59 -21.52 -11.55
N ASP A 20 -2.59 -22.36 -12.57
CA ASP A 20 -3.75 -22.62 -13.44
C ASP A 20 -4.93 -23.19 -12.66
N THR A 21 -4.66 -24.08 -11.69
CA THR A 21 -5.75 -24.65 -10.86
C THR A 21 -6.42 -23.61 -9.94
N LEU A 22 -5.71 -22.52 -9.61
CA LEU A 22 -6.18 -21.46 -8.72
C LEU A 22 -6.88 -20.32 -9.44
N MET A 23 -6.77 -20.23 -10.77
CA MET A 23 -7.28 -19.09 -11.55
C MET A 23 -8.74 -19.23 -11.99
N ASN A 24 -9.46 -20.28 -11.59
CA ASN A 24 -10.90 -20.36 -11.81
C ASN A 24 -11.67 -19.57 -10.74
N VAL A 25 -11.51 -18.27 -10.79
CA VAL A 25 -12.03 -17.32 -9.77
C VAL A 25 -12.66 -16.08 -10.42
N ASP A 26 -13.56 -15.42 -9.71
CA ASP A 26 -14.19 -14.18 -10.16
C ASP A 26 -13.29 -12.94 -9.99
N ALA A 27 -12.31 -13.01 -9.11
CA ALA A 27 -11.36 -11.94 -8.89
C ALA A 27 -10.03 -12.44 -8.33
N LEU A 28 -8.94 -11.76 -8.69
CA LEU A 28 -7.61 -11.98 -8.15
C LEU A 28 -7.16 -10.75 -7.35
N VAL A 29 -6.80 -10.94 -6.08
CA VAL A 29 -6.22 -9.90 -5.23
C VAL A 29 -4.74 -10.18 -5.02
N ILE A 30 -3.87 -9.28 -5.48
CA ILE A 30 -2.42 -9.43 -5.40
C ILE A 30 -1.86 -8.51 -4.33
N THR A 31 -1.36 -9.11 -3.24
CA THR A 31 -0.78 -8.40 -2.09
C THR A 31 0.71 -8.68 -1.89
N LEU A 32 1.39 -9.18 -2.93
CA LEU A 32 2.82 -9.49 -2.86
C LEU A 32 3.63 -8.22 -2.60
N PRO A 33 4.49 -8.21 -1.57
CA PRO A 33 5.32 -7.04 -1.28
C PRO A 33 6.52 -6.96 -2.23
N ALA A 34 6.78 -5.80 -2.81
CA ALA A 34 8.05 -5.49 -3.45
C ALA A 34 9.13 -5.40 -2.36
N ARG A 35 9.79 -6.51 -2.05
CA ARG A 35 10.76 -6.62 -0.95
C ARG A 35 12.02 -5.82 -1.25
N ARG A 36 12.56 -5.15 -0.22
CA ARG A 36 13.84 -4.44 -0.28
C ARG A 36 15.06 -5.37 -0.25
N SER A 37 14.87 -6.63 0.12
CA SER A 37 15.90 -7.67 0.23
C SER A 37 15.31 -8.99 -0.25
N GLY A 38 16.05 -9.73 -1.08
CA GLY A 38 15.62 -11.00 -1.67
C GLY A 38 16.18 -11.17 -3.09
N PRO A 39 15.61 -12.05 -3.91
CA PRO A 39 16.10 -12.37 -5.26
C PRO A 39 16.07 -11.21 -6.28
N GLY A 40 15.69 -10.00 -5.85
CA GLY A 40 15.81 -8.79 -6.66
C GLY A 40 14.50 -8.36 -7.35
N GLU A 41 14.58 -7.18 -7.96
CA GLU A 41 13.46 -6.51 -8.62
C GLU A 41 12.96 -7.28 -9.85
N SER A 42 13.88 -7.87 -10.61
CA SER A 42 13.57 -8.66 -11.79
C SER A 42 12.74 -9.91 -11.45
N PHE A 43 13.04 -10.56 -10.34
CA PHE A 43 12.26 -11.69 -9.86
C PHE A 43 10.82 -11.27 -9.48
N TYR A 44 10.67 -10.14 -8.81
CA TYR A 44 9.34 -9.64 -8.44
C TYR A 44 8.50 -9.29 -9.68
N LEU A 45 9.10 -8.62 -10.67
CA LEU A 45 8.45 -8.31 -11.94
C LEU A 45 8.04 -9.58 -12.68
N GLN A 46 8.93 -10.56 -12.78
CA GLN A 46 8.65 -11.84 -13.43
C GLN A 46 7.51 -12.59 -12.73
N ALA A 47 7.57 -12.71 -11.40
CA ALA A 47 6.50 -13.36 -10.64
C ALA A 47 5.14 -12.69 -10.84
N MET A 48 5.12 -11.35 -10.86
CA MET A 48 3.90 -10.60 -11.14
C MET A 48 3.37 -10.84 -12.54
N GLN A 49 4.25 -10.92 -13.55
CA GLN A 49 3.87 -11.20 -14.92
C GLN A 49 3.29 -12.61 -15.06
N GLU A 50 3.93 -13.62 -14.50
CA GLU A 50 3.46 -15.01 -14.54
C GLU A 50 2.07 -15.16 -13.89
N ILE A 51 1.85 -14.55 -12.71
CA ILE A 51 0.55 -14.57 -12.04
C ILE A 51 -0.53 -13.89 -12.88
N VAL A 52 -0.23 -12.73 -13.44
CA VAL A 52 -1.20 -11.96 -14.22
C VAL A 52 -1.45 -12.63 -15.56
N ASP A 53 -0.44 -13.17 -16.24
CA ASP A 53 -0.58 -13.90 -17.50
C ASP A 53 -1.46 -15.15 -17.31
N SER A 54 -1.28 -15.89 -16.21
CA SER A 54 -2.17 -17.01 -15.87
C SER A 54 -3.62 -16.53 -15.64
N ALA A 55 -3.81 -15.43 -14.88
CA ALA A 55 -5.15 -14.84 -14.70
C ALA A 55 -5.79 -14.40 -16.03
N LEU A 56 -4.99 -13.86 -16.95
CA LEU A 56 -5.45 -13.48 -18.29
C LEU A 56 -5.85 -14.69 -19.12
N ALA A 57 -5.05 -15.77 -19.11
CA ALA A 57 -5.33 -17.01 -19.82
C ALA A 57 -6.64 -17.66 -19.34
N HIS A 58 -6.92 -17.59 -18.04
CA HIS A 58 -8.16 -18.11 -17.42
C HIS A 58 -9.33 -17.12 -17.42
N HIS A 59 -9.17 -15.98 -18.08
CA HIS A 59 -10.22 -14.97 -18.20
C HIS A 59 -10.72 -14.42 -16.85
N VAL A 60 -9.88 -14.38 -15.81
CA VAL A 60 -10.23 -13.75 -14.53
C VAL A 60 -10.71 -12.31 -14.80
N PRO A 61 -11.97 -11.99 -14.50
CA PRO A 61 -12.56 -10.73 -14.98
C PRO A 61 -12.03 -9.51 -14.24
N ARG A 62 -11.49 -9.68 -13.02
CA ARG A 62 -11.07 -8.58 -12.16
C ARG A 62 -9.75 -8.87 -11.47
N ILE A 63 -8.88 -7.87 -11.44
CA ILE A 63 -7.62 -7.91 -10.70
C ILE A 63 -7.55 -6.69 -9.77
N ILE A 64 -7.21 -6.90 -8.50
CA ILE A 64 -6.91 -5.84 -7.54
C ILE A 64 -5.45 -5.96 -7.15
N PHE A 65 -4.66 -4.93 -7.42
CA PHE A 65 -3.24 -4.89 -7.11
C PHE A 65 -2.94 -3.90 -5.99
N THR A 66 -2.31 -4.37 -4.90
CA THR A 66 -1.85 -3.48 -3.83
C THR A 66 -0.50 -2.89 -4.18
N SER A 67 -0.51 -1.61 -4.51
CA SER A 67 0.66 -0.76 -4.72
C SER A 67 0.99 0.03 -3.45
N SER A 68 1.80 1.06 -3.56
CA SER A 68 2.22 1.89 -2.45
C SER A 68 2.26 3.37 -2.83
N THR A 69 1.97 4.25 -1.86
CA THR A 69 2.17 5.69 -2.00
C THR A 69 3.65 6.11 -2.13
N SER A 70 4.59 5.15 -2.05
CA SER A 70 6.00 5.37 -2.38
C SER A 70 6.24 5.71 -3.85
N VAL A 71 5.29 5.38 -4.74
CA VAL A 71 5.34 5.77 -6.17
C VAL A 71 5.39 7.29 -6.38
N TYR A 72 4.89 8.09 -5.43
CA TYR A 72 4.95 9.55 -5.51
C TYR A 72 6.33 10.12 -5.19
N GLY A 73 7.19 9.34 -4.52
CA GLY A 73 8.50 9.79 -4.05
C GLY A 73 8.43 10.78 -2.89
N GLU A 74 9.47 11.63 -2.83
CA GLU A 74 9.58 12.70 -1.85
C GLU A 74 9.13 14.01 -2.51
N VAL A 75 7.90 14.42 -2.20
CA VAL A 75 7.28 15.65 -2.70
C VAL A 75 6.71 16.43 -1.53
N GLU A 76 6.53 17.72 -1.72
CA GLU A 76 5.93 18.62 -0.75
C GLU A 76 4.45 18.85 -1.09
N GLY A 77 3.60 18.83 -0.05
CA GLY A 77 2.18 19.14 -0.17
C GLY A 77 1.29 17.92 -0.49
N VAL A 78 0.08 18.21 -0.91
CA VAL A 78 -0.97 17.20 -1.12
C VAL A 78 -0.77 16.45 -2.42
N VAL A 79 -0.76 15.12 -2.35
CA VAL A 79 -0.75 14.22 -3.52
C VAL A 79 -2.06 13.45 -3.63
N LYS A 80 -2.55 13.37 -4.85
CA LYS A 80 -3.75 12.63 -5.26
C LYS A 80 -3.41 11.55 -6.27
N GLU A 81 -4.36 10.73 -6.65
CA GLU A 81 -4.16 9.66 -7.63
C GLU A 81 -3.68 10.17 -8.99
N SER A 82 -4.07 11.39 -9.36
CA SER A 82 -3.63 12.07 -10.58
C SER A 82 -2.27 12.76 -10.48
N SER A 83 -1.68 12.84 -9.29
CA SER A 83 -0.37 13.46 -9.09
C SER A 83 0.73 12.69 -9.78
N GLU A 84 1.76 13.40 -10.22
CA GLU A 84 2.92 12.80 -10.88
C GLU A 84 3.62 11.80 -9.95
N ARG A 85 4.00 10.66 -10.51
CA ARG A 85 4.74 9.61 -9.80
C ARG A 85 6.24 9.76 -10.06
N ARG A 86 6.99 10.09 -9.01
CA ARG A 86 8.45 10.29 -9.02
C ARG A 86 9.13 9.45 -7.93
N PRO A 87 9.05 8.11 -8.02
CA PRO A 87 9.61 7.24 -6.99
C PRO A 87 11.12 7.43 -6.86
N VAL A 88 11.60 7.46 -5.61
CA VAL A 88 13.04 7.62 -5.27
C VAL A 88 13.65 6.33 -4.75
N THR A 89 12.85 5.28 -4.57
CA THR A 89 13.32 3.96 -4.15
C THR A 89 13.16 2.96 -5.28
N ALA A 90 14.02 1.95 -5.32
CA ALA A 90 13.96 0.87 -6.28
C ALA A 90 12.58 0.16 -6.25
N SER A 91 12.08 -0.18 -5.07
CA SER A 91 10.74 -0.76 -4.93
C SER A 91 9.61 0.15 -5.43
N GLY A 92 9.73 1.46 -5.21
CA GLY A 92 8.76 2.43 -5.74
C GLY A 92 8.79 2.51 -7.27
N GLN A 93 9.97 2.41 -7.88
CA GLN A 93 10.14 2.38 -9.34
C GLN A 93 9.46 1.15 -9.95
N VAL A 94 9.73 -0.02 -9.38
CA VAL A 94 9.11 -1.29 -9.81
C VAL A 94 7.59 -1.26 -9.68
N LEU A 95 7.05 -0.72 -8.57
CA LEU A 95 5.61 -0.58 -8.40
C LEU A 95 5.00 0.37 -9.45
N LYS A 96 5.70 1.46 -9.78
CA LYS A 96 5.25 2.37 -10.84
C LYS A 96 5.20 1.67 -12.19
N GLU A 97 6.21 0.89 -12.55
CA GLU A 97 6.27 0.13 -13.80
C GLU A 97 5.14 -0.91 -13.87
N LEU A 98 4.87 -1.61 -12.76
CA LEU A 98 3.75 -2.56 -12.67
C LEU A 98 2.39 -1.87 -12.80
N GLU A 99 2.18 -0.73 -12.14
CA GLU A 99 0.95 0.04 -12.30
C GLU A 99 0.73 0.44 -13.76
N ASP A 100 1.78 0.91 -14.45
CA ASP A 100 1.71 1.30 -15.86
C ASP A 100 1.38 0.10 -16.76
N TRP A 101 2.02 -1.05 -16.53
CA TRP A 101 1.74 -2.26 -17.27
C TRP A 101 0.32 -2.78 -17.04
N LEU A 102 -0.10 -2.92 -15.79
CA LEU A 102 -1.43 -3.41 -15.42
C LEU A 102 -2.55 -2.51 -15.95
N HIS A 103 -2.36 -1.19 -15.92
CA HIS A 103 -3.34 -0.23 -16.43
C HIS A 103 -3.54 -0.34 -17.95
N ASN A 104 -2.50 -0.74 -18.69
CA ASN A 104 -2.53 -0.87 -20.14
C ASN A 104 -2.98 -2.27 -20.63
N LEU A 105 -3.34 -3.19 -19.73
CA LEU A 105 -3.83 -4.51 -20.13
C LEU A 105 -5.18 -4.41 -20.88
N PRO A 106 -5.29 -4.98 -22.07
CA PRO A 106 -6.49 -4.84 -22.88
C PRO A 106 -7.71 -5.56 -22.27
N GLY A 107 -8.84 -4.87 -22.24
CA GLY A 107 -10.13 -5.43 -21.82
C GLY A 107 -10.24 -5.86 -20.36
N ARG A 108 -9.31 -5.43 -19.50
CA ARG A 108 -9.29 -5.83 -18.09
C ARG A 108 -9.62 -4.66 -17.15
N GLN A 109 -10.27 -5.02 -16.05
CA GLN A 109 -10.57 -4.09 -14.98
C GLN A 109 -9.57 -4.33 -13.82
N VAL A 110 -8.45 -3.62 -13.87
CA VAL A 110 -7.43 -3.70 -12.81
C VAL A 110 -7.54 -2.47 -11.91
N ASP A 111 -7.81 -2.71 -10.64
CA ASP A 111 -7.79 -1.65 -9.62
C ASP A 111 -6.40 -1.59 -8.97
N ASN A 112 -5.79 -0.41 -8.99
CA ASN A 112 -4.51 -0.14 -8.31
C ASN A 112 -4.77 0.53 -6.97
N VAL A 113 -4.43 -0.14 -5.88
CA VAL A 113 -4.63 0.34 -4.51
C VAL A 113 -3.30 0.80 -3.93
N ARG A 114 -3.05 2.11 -3.90
CA ARG A 114 -1.82 2.71 -3.37
C ARG A 114 -1.92 2.86 -1.86
N LEU A 115 -1.36 1.90 -1.12
CA LEU A 115 -1.39 1.90 0.32
C LEU A 115 -0.41 2.90 0.91
N ALA A 116 -0.86 3.67 1.89
CA ALA A 116 -0.01 4.43 2.80
C ALA A 116 0.76 3.49 3.77
N GLY A 117 1.44 4.02 4.75
CA GLY A 117 2.13 3.21 5.75
C GLY A 117 1.14 2.30 6.49
N LEU A 118 1.22 0.99 6.24
CA LEU A 118 0.32 0.02 6.84
C LEU A 118 0.65 -0.21 8.31
N VAL A 119 -0.36 -0.08 9.16
CA VAL A 119 -0.29 -0.35 10.61
C VAL A 119 -1.42 -1.30 11.03
N GLY A 120 -1.32 -1.86 12.23
CA GLY A 120 -2.28 -2.80 12.79
C GLY A 120 -1.58 -3.94 13.52
N PRO A 121 -2.26 -5.07 13.77
CA PRO A 121 -1.70 -6.23 14.48
C PRO A 121 -0.38 -6.70 13.87
N GLY A 122 0.65 -6.84 14.70
CA GLY A 122 1.99 -7.24 14.27
C GLY A 122 2.81 -6.17 13.53
N ARG A 123 2.25 -4.98 13.27
CA ARG A 123 2.91 -3.87 12.54
C ARG A 123 2.89 -2.55 13.31
N HIS A 124 3.22 -2.61 14.59
CA HIS A 124 3.23 -1.43 15.45
C HIS A 124 4.35 -0.45 15.06
N PRO A 125 4.05 0.84 14.75
CA PRO A 125 5.03 1.81 14.24
C PRO A 125 6.02 2.33 15.27
N GLY A 126 5.79 2.07 16.56
CA GLY A 126 6.62 2.56 17.66
C GLY A 126 8.08 2.11 17.63
N ARG A 127 8.40 1.07 16.87
CA ARG A 127 9.78 0.57 16.73
C ARG A 127 10.63 1.32 15.71
N PHE A 128 10.00 2.10 14.81
CA PHE A 128 10.72 2.70 13.66
C PHE A 128 11.83 3.64 14.08
N PHE A 129 11.56 4.54 15.01
CA PHE A 129 12.52 5.55 15.46
C PHE A 129 12.85 5.45 16.95
N ALA A 130 12.44 4.37 17.62
CA ALA A 130 12.66 4.21 19.07
C ALA A 130 14.14 4.40 19.45
N GLY A 131 14.39 5.31 20.40
CA GLY A 131 15.72 5.62 20.91
C GLY A 131 16.68 6.29 19.92
N LYS A 132 16.18 6.76 18.76
CA LYS A 132 17.00 7.39 17.72
C LYS A 132 16.74 8.88 17.63
N SER A 133 17.73 9.62 17.10
CA SER A 133 17.50 10.96 16.59
C SER A 133 16.95 10.86 15.16
N ALA A 134 15.89 11.59 14.85
CA ALA A 134 15.25 11.58 13.54
C ALA A 134 15.08 13.02 13.02
N PRO A 135 15.22 13.21 11.71
CA PRO A 135 14.96 14.51 11.07
C PRO A 135 13.47 14.75 10.86
N ASP A 136 13.14 15.97 10.46
CA ASP A 136 11.87 16.33 9.86
C ASP A 136 10.65 16.00 10.75
N GLY A 137 10.74 16.42 12.03
CA GLY A 137 9.67 16.19 12.99
C GLY A 137 8.33 16.85 12.63
N GLN A 138 8.34 17.89 11.79
CA GLN A 138 7.16 18.57 11.30
C GLN A 138 6.49 17.86 10.14
N HIS A 139 7.24 16.99 9.42
CA HIS A 139 6.62 16.15 8.38
C HIS A 139 5.52 15.29 8.98
N VAL A 140 4.44 15.14 8.24
CA VAL A 140 3.30 14.33 8.69
C VAL A 140 3.51 12.85 8.43
N VAL A 141 2.79 12.01 9.15
CA VAL A 141 2.66 10.60 8.82
C VAL A 141 1.48 10.38 7.87
N ASN A 142 1.65 9.47 6.92
CA ASN A 142 0.59 8.96 6.06
C ASN A 142 0.42 7.49 6.36
N LEU A 143 -0.65 7.13 7.04
CA LEU A 143 -0.88 5.78 7.55
C LEU A 143 -2.27 5.28 7.18
N VAL A 144 -2.42 3.97 7.20
CA VAL A 144 -3.71 3.29 7.07
C VAL A 144 -3.72 2.05 7.96
N HIS A 145 -4.85 1.78 8.60
CA HIS A 145 -5.05 0.55 9.37
C HIS A 145 -5.33 -0.65 8.46
N LEU A 146 -4.91 -1.84 8.87
CA LEU A 146 -5.13 -3.08 8.09
C LEU A 146 -6.62 -3.32 7.81
N ASP A 147 -7.50 -3.11 8.78
CA ASP A 147 -8.95 -3.32 8.61
C ASP A 147 -9.54 -2.37 7.56
N ASP A 148 -9.06 -1.11 7.50
CA ASP A 148 -9.46 -0.18 6.45
C ASP A 148 -9.00 -0.62 5.07
N VAL A 149 -7.81 -1.23 4.97
CA VAL A 149 -7.33 -1.82 3.71
C VAL A 149 -8.20 -3.01 3.29
N VAL A 150 -8.54 -3.89 4.23
CA VAL A 150 -9.43 -5.04 3.98
C VAL A 150 -10.80 -4.54 3.53
N GLY A 151 -11.40 -3.60 4.26
CA GLY A 151 -12.69 -3.02 3.90
C GLY A 151 -12.70 -2.34 2.51
N ALA A 152 -11.62 -1.63 2.16
CA ALA A 152 -11.48 -1.04 0.84
C ALA A 152 -11.39 -2.10 -0.28
N ILE A 153 -10.64 -3.18 -0.06
CA ILE A 153 -10.55 -4.30 -1.02
C ILE A 153 -11.91 -5.00 -1.15
N GLU A 154 -12.61 -5.27 -0.05
CA GLU A 154 -13.96 -5.85 -0.07
C GLU A 154 -14.95 -4.98 -0.85
N LEU A 155 -14.91 -3.68 -0.65
CA LEU A 155 -15.75 -2.74 -1.40
C LEU A 155 -15.42 -2.76 -2.89
N LEU A 156 -14.14 -2.81 -3.26
CA LEU A 156 -13.69 -2.93 -4.65
C LEU A 156 -14.15 -4.24 -5.29
N LEU A 157 -14.11 -5.36 -4.58
CA LEU A 157 -14.61 -6.65 -5.08
C LEU A 157 -16.10 -6.62 -5.41
N GLN A 158 -16.88 -5.79 -4.72
CA GLN A 158 -18.32 -5.62 -4.92
C GLN A 158 -18.67 -4.52 -5.92
N ALA A 159 -17.72 -3.64 -6.25
CA ALA A 159 -17.98 -2.52 -7.14
C ALA A 159 -18.29 -3.01 -8.58
N PRO A 160 -19.27 -2.40 -9.28
CA PRO A 160 -19.75 -2.87 -10.57
C PRO A 160 -18.72 -2.72 -11.71
N LYS A 161 -17.73 -1.88 -11.52
CA LYS A 161 -16.64 -1.62 -12.48
C LYS A 161 -15.31 -1.59 -11.75
N GLY A 162 -14.24 -1.95 -12.42
CA GLY A 162 -12.85 -1.76 -12.00
C GLY A 162 -12.12 -0.78 -12.92
N GLY A 163 -10.79 -0.81 -12.87
CA GLY A 163 -9.94 0.09 -13.65
C GLY A 163 -9.65 1.40 -12.94
N HIS A 164 -9.78 1.43 -11.62
CA HIS A 164 -9.57 2.62 -10.81
C HIS A 164 -8.19 2.61 -10.14
N ILE A 165 -7.76 3.80 -9.76
CA ILE A 165 -6.59 3.99 -8.90
C ILE A 165 -7.09 4.70 -7.66
N TYR A 166 -6.80 4.14 -6.48
CA TYR A 166 -7.15 4.73 -5.19
C TYR A 166 -5.95 4.79 -4.25
N ASN A 167 -5.76 5.94 -3.63
CA ASN A 167 -4.93 6.04 -2.44
C ASN A 167 -5.74 5.56 -1.24
N ILE A 168 -5.18 4.67 -0.43
CA ILE A 168 -5.79 4.28 0.84
C ILE A 168 -4.90 4.82 1.96
N CYS A 169 -5.36 5.91 2.56
CA CYS A 169 -4.66 6.68 3.58
C CYS A 169 -5.69 7.35 4.49
N ALA A 170 -5.54 7.17 5.80
CA ALA A 170 -6.40 7.84 6.76
C ALA A 170 -6.36 9.36 6.56
N PRO A 171 -7.50 10.06 6.72
CA PRO A 171 -7.60 11.49 6.42
C PRO A 171 -6.87 12.40 7.41
N SER A 172 -6.53 11.92 8.62
CA SER A 172 -5.75 12.67 9.60
C SER A 172 -4.25 12.40 9.44
N HIS A 173 -3.46 13.45 9.50
CA HIS A 173 -2.01 13.40 9.26
C HIS A 173 -1.24 14.07 10.40
N PRO A 174 -1.07 13.43 11.57
CA PRO A 174 -0.30 13.99 12.68
C PRO A 174 1.18 14.14 12.31
N ALA A 175 1.84 15.14 12.91
CA ALA A 175 3.28 15.32 12.74
C ALA A 175 4.08 14.12 13.30
N ARG A 176 5.21 13.80 12.69
CA ARG A 176 6.12 12.71 13.14
C ARG A 176 6.57 12.93 14.60
N SER A 177 6.85 14.17 14.97
CA SER A 177 7.25 14.54 16.34
C SER A 177 6.15 14.33 17.39
N THR A 178 4.89 14.27 16.99
CA THR A 178 3.76 13.92 17.84
C THR A 178 3.52 12.42 17.85
N PHE A 179 3.49 11.82 16.68
CA PHE A 179 3.07 10.43 16.48
C PHE A 179 4.08 9.41 17.01
N TYR A 180 5.34 9.44 16.56
CA TYR A 180 6.31 8.39 16.91
C TYR A 180 6.69 8.34 18.39
N PRO A 181 6.83 9.48 19.14
CA PRO A 181 7.05 9.41 20.56
C PRO A 181 5.89 8.76 21.34
N LEU A 182 4.66 9.01 20.90
CA LEU A 182 3.47 8.36 21.48
C LEU A 182 3.50 6.85 21.25
N MET A 183 3.73 6.43 20.01
CA MET A 183 3.80 5.00 19.63
C MET A 183 4.95 4.26 20.32
N ALA A 184 6.12 4.89 20.48
CA ALA A 184 7.25 4.29 21.20
C ALA A 184 6.91 4.06 22.68
N ARG A 185 6.25 5.03 23.32
CA ARG A 185 5.82 4.90 24.72
C ARG A 185 4.81 3.77 24.93
N GLN A 186 3.90 3.55 24.00
CA GLN A 186 2.94 2.43 24.08
C GLN A 186 3.66 1.08 24.18
N LEU A 187 4.83 0.94 23.54
CA LEU A 187 5.67 -0.26 23.61
C LEU A 187 6.68 -0.25 24.78
N GLY A 188 6.64 0.75 25.65
CA GLY A 188 7.66 0.91 26.70
C GLY A 188 9.06 1.20 26.16
N LEU A 189 9.18 1.69 24.92
CA LEU A 189 10.46 2.02 24.28
C LEU A 189 10.83 3.50 24.48
N ALA A 190 12.14 3.78 24.42
CA ALA A 190 12.63 5.14 24.44
C ALA A 190 12.05 5.95 23.26
N ALA A 191 11.47 7.09 23.56
CA ALA A 191 10.93 7.97 22.54
C ALA A 191 12.03 8.49 21.61
N PRO A 192 11.75 8.65 20.30
CA PRO A 192 12.67 9.32 19.40
C PRO A 192 12.79 10.82 19.75
N VAL A 193 13.94 11.39 19.45
CA VAL A 193 14.20 12.83 19.55
C VAL A 193 14.21 13.41 18.14
N PHE A 194 13.37 14.40 17.89
CA PHE A 194 13.37 15.15 16.65
C PHE A 194 14.16 16.44 16.84
N GLY A 195 15.05 16.73 15.88
CA GLY A 195 15.80 17.99 15.86
C GLY A 195 14.89 19.19 15.59
N GLU A 196 15.46 20.40 15.70
CA GLU A 196 14.75 21.61 15.30
C GLU A 196 14.32 21.54 13.84
N ALA A 197 13.11 22.03 13.56
CA ALA A 197 12.60 22.12 12.20
C ALA A 197 13.48 23.10 11.39
N LYS A 198 13.91 22.67 10.21
CA LYS A 198 14.69 23.51 9.29
C LYS A 198 13.80 24.51 8.53
N ASP A 199 12.55 24.14 8.35
CA ASP A 199 11.51 24.91 7.67
C ASP A 199 10.13 24.48 8.18
N ASP A 200 9.07 25.07 7.66
CA ASP A 200 7.67 24.74 7.97
C ASP A 200 7.10 23.61 7.09
N SER A 201 7.95 22.90 6.35
CA SER A 201 7.54 21.81 5.46
C SER A 201 6.84 20.71 6.25
N LYS A 202 5.67 20.31 5.75
CA LYS A 202 4.91 19.16 6.25
C LYS A 202 5.21 17.88 5.49
N GLY A 203 6.03 17.98 4.44
CA GLY A 203 6.32 16.90 3.52
C GLY A 203 5.10 16.49 2.71
N LYS A 204 5.09 15.26 2.26
CA LYS A 204 4.01 14.68 1.48
C LYS A 204 2.77 14.42 2.35
N ILE A 205 1.61 14.87 1.86
CA ILE A 205 0.29 14.59 2.43
C ILE A 205 -0.51 13.79 1.40
N VAL A 206 -0.83 12.55 1.70
CA VAL A 206 -1.56 11.68 0.78
C VAL A 206 -3.06 11.85 0.96
N ASP A 207 -3.76 12.33 -0.06
CA ASP A 207 -5.22 12.41 -0.06
C ASP A 207 -5.81 11.02 -0.39
N GLY A 208 -6.51 10.42 0.58
CA GLY A 208 -7.19 9.13 0.48
C GLY A 208 -8.71 9.25 0.30
N ASN A 209 -9.25 10.43 0.00
CA ASN A 209 -10.70 10.66 0.01
C ASN A 209 -11.40 10.24 -1.30
N ARG A 210 -10.68 9.96 -2.37
CA ARG A 210 -11.31 9.61 -3.65
C ARG A 210 -12.23 8.41 -3.55
N ILE A 211 -11.80 7.33 -2.91
CA ILE A 211 -12.60 6.12 -2.70
C ILE A 211 -13.86 6.41 -1.87
N CYS A 212 -13.77 7.33 -0.89
CA CYS A 212 -14.92 7.75 -0.08
C CYS A 212 -15.97 8.44 -0.96
N HIS A 213 -15.55 9.34 -1.86
CA HIS A 213 -16.44 10.12 -2.73
C HIS A 213 -17.06 9.27 -3.84
N GLU A 214 -16.29 8.34 -4.43
CA GLU A 214 -16.73 7.57 -5.59
C GLU A 214 -17.49 6.29 -5.21
N LEU A 215 -17.11 5.63 -4.11
CA LEU A 215 -17.67 4.35 -3.70
C LEU A 215 -18.35 4.36 -2.33
N GLY A 216 -18.38 5.50 -1.64
CA GLY A 216 -18.99 5.60 -0.30
C GLY A 216 -18.17 4.89 0.79
N PHE A 217 -16.85 4.71 0.59
CA PHE A 217 -15.99 4.12 1.61
C PHE A 217 -15.90 5.03 2.85
N GLU A 218 -15.97 4.45 4.02
CA GLU A 218 -15.77 5.14 5.29
C GLU A 218 -14.60 4.50 6.05
N TYR A 219 -13.58 5.30 6.39
CA TYR A 219 -12.47 4.83 7.22
C TYR A 219 -12.97 4.51 8.63
N GLN A 220 -12.77 3.29 9.08
CA GLN A 220 -13.03 2.89 10.46
C GLN A 220 -12.06 3.59 11.42
N TYR A 221 -10.82 3.81 10.98
CA TYR A 221 -9.76 4.43 11.76
C TYR A 221 -9.21 5.68 11.06
N PRO A 222 -9.96 6.81 11.10
CA PRO A 222 -9.59 8.01 10.36
C PRO A 222 -8.41 8.79 10.98
N ASP A 223 -8.04 8.52 12.24
CA ASP A 223 -6.96 9.20 12.95
C ASP A 223 -5.88 8.22 13.41
N PRO A 224 -4.64 8.33 12.87
CA PRO A 224 -3.51 7.49 13.27
C PRO A 224 -3.17 7.50 14.76
N LEU A 225 -3.51 8.57 15.49
CA LEU A 225 -3.22 8.67 16.92
C LEU A 225 -4.02 7.69 17.78
N VAL A 226 -5.16 7.21 17.27
CA VAL A 226 -6.08 6.32 17.99
C VAL A 226 -6.30 4.97 17.31
N MET A 227 -5.54 4.67 16.25
CA MET A 227 -5.57 3.36 15.60
C MET A 227 -5.16 2.24 16.56
N PRO A 228 -5.90 1.13 16.66
CA PRO A 228 -5.45 -0.04 17.41
C PRO A 228 -4.23 -0.67 16.73
N MET A 229 -3.25 -1.09 17.53
CA MET A 229 -1.99 -1.63 17.03
C MET A 229 -1.75 -3.10 17.46
N GLU A 230 -2.72 -3.67 18.16
CA GLU A 230 -2.72 -5.04 18.71
C GLU A 230 -3.73 -5.93 17.99
#